data_6fd08d80992ac22b0cd52373abf3b673
#
_entry.id   6fd08d80992ac22b0cd52373abf3b673
#
_cell.length_a   1.000
_cell.length_b   1.000
_cell.length_c   1.000
_cell.angle_alpha   90.00
_cell.angle_beta   90.00
_cell.angle_gamma   90.00
#
_symmetry.space_group_name_H-M   'P 1'
#
loop_
_entity.id
_entity.type
_entity.pdbx_description
1 polymer ?
#
loop_
_entity_poly.entity_id
_entity_poly.type
_entity_poly.pdbx_seq_one_letter_code
_entity_poly.pdbx_strand_id
1 'polypeptide(L)'
;PIKVNDKNGNPIMIGLVLVWKVADTYKAVFDIDVDTLTSTAQHGEQAQQPNQQQLKGYDSFVHVQSDAALRKVAGHYAYDNIDHNSTELTLRSGAEEIKNQLEDELRSRLSIAGIEIVEARINYLAYAPEIAAVMLRRQQASAIITAREKIVEGAVSMVKMALDKLSNEDIVELDDDKKAAMVSNLLV
;
A
#
# COMPACT_ATOMS: atom_id res chain seq x y z
N PRO A 1 -3.54 -2.49 14.57
CA PRO A 1 -2.69 -2.84 13.44
C PRO A 1 -1.98 -4.18 13.69
N ILE A 2 -1.80 -4.96 12.66
CA ILE A 2 -1.09 -6.23 12.68
C ILE A 2 0.26 -6.11 11.97
N LYS A 3 1.23 -6.95 12.36
CA LYS A 3 2.51 -7.07 11.69
C LYS A 3 2.44 -8.12 10.60
N VAL A 4 2.78 -7.72 9.37
CA VAL A 4 2.82 -8.58 8.19
C VAL A 4 4.04 -8.27 7.35
N ASN A 5 4.39 -9.14 6.40
CA ASN A 5 5.44 -8.86 5.43
C ASN A 5 4.81 -8.39 4.12
N ASP A 6 5.43 -7.40 3.50
CA ASP A 6 5.11 -6.97 2.14
C ASP A 6 5.63 -7.94 1.07
N LYS A 7 5.37 -7.66 -0.21
CA LYS A 7 5.86 -8.44 -1.37
C LYS A 7 7.38 -8.66 -1.34
N ASN A 8 8.13 -7.71 -0.80
CA ASN A 8 9.59 -7.74 -0.73
C ASN A 8 10.11 -8.40 0.55
N GLY A 9 9.23 -8.89 1.42
CA GLY A 9 9.60 -9.50 2.69
C GLY A 9 9.89 -8.49 3.81
N ASN A 10 9.64 -7.21 3.62
CA ASN A 10 9.82 -6.19 4.65
C ASN A 10 8.69 -6.27 5.67
N PRO A 11 8.98 -6.29 6.98
CA PRO A 11 7.94 -6.25 8.00
C PRO A 11 7.29 -4.86 8.07
N ILE A 12 5.97 -4.85 7.92
CA ILE A 12 5.13 -3.66 7.99
C ILE A 12 4.05 -3.82 9.05
N MET A 13 3.60 -2.70 9.59
CA MET A 13 2.43 -2.60 10.45
C MET A 13 1.28 -2.06 9.62
N ILE A 14 0.21 -2.84 9.52
CA ILE A 14 -0.98 -2.47 8.75
C ILE A 14 -2.23 -2.57 9.63
N GLY A 15 -3.13 -1.62 9.51
CA GLY A 15 -4.42 -1.58 10.19
C GLY A 15 -5.57 -1.40 9.21
N LEU A 16 -6.71 -1.98 9.54
CA LEU A 16 -7.93 -1.96 8.77
C LEU A 16 -9.06 -1.34 9.60
N VAL A 17 -9.88 -0.53 8.97
CA VAL A 17 -11.24 -0.19 9.42
C VAL A 17 -12.20 -0.94 8.53
N LEU A 18 -13.10 -1.68 9.17
CA LEU A 18 -14.11 -2.48 8.51
C LEU A 18 -15.49 -2.08 9.03
N VAL A 19 -16.39 -1.77 8.11
CA VAL A 19 -17.82 -1.56 8.38
C VAL A 19 -18.58 -2.71 7.77
N TRP A 20 -19.30 -3.45 8.60
CA TRP A 20 -20.03 -4.63 8.20
C TRP A 20 -21.42 -4.67 8.82
N LYS A 21 -22.31 -5.47 8.24
CA LYS A 21 -23.65 -5.74 8.76
C LYS A 21 -24.01 -7.21 8.56
N VAL A 22 -24.89 -7.73 9.39
CA VAL A 22 -25.48 -9.06 9.18
C VAL A 22 -26.57 -8.93 8.14
N ALA A 23 -26.40 -9.54 6.97
CA ALA A 23 -27.36 -9.53 5.87
C ALA A 23 -28.27 -10.76 5.90
N ASP A 24 -27.74 -11.92 6.28
CA ASP A 24 -28.48 -13.17 6.35
C ASP A 24 -28.41 -13.74 7.80
N THR A 25 -29.48 -13.51 8.54
CA THR A 25 -29.57 -13.95 9.92
C THR A 25 -29.68 -15.47 10.07
N TYR A 26 -30.18 -16.16 9.04
CA TYR A 26 -30.27 -17.62 9.04
C TYR A 26 -28.88 -18.25 8.99
N LYS A 27 -28.07 -17.83 8.04
CA LYS A 27 -26.65 -18.26 7.94
C LYS A 27 -25.86 -17.90 9.18
N ALA A 28 -26.08 -16.69 9.66
CA ALA A 28 -25.40 -16.22 10.87
C ALA A 28 -25.69 -17.11 12.09
N VAL A 29 -26.89 -17.65 12.25
CA VAL A 29 -27.27 -18.43 13.42
C VAL A 29 -26.96 -19.92 13.27
N PHE A 30 -27.08 -20.48 12.07
CA PHE A 30 -27.07 -21.92 11.85
C PHE A 30 -25.81 -22.45 11.16
N ASP A 31 -25.14 -21.65 10.33
CA ASP A 31 -23.98 -22.12 9.57
C ASP A 31 -22.64 -21.91 10.31
N ILE A 32 -22.65 -21.09 11.36
CA ILE A 32 -21.46 -20.87 12.18
C ILE A 32 -21.72 -21.36 13.59
N ASP A 33 -21.04 -22.43 13.93
CA ASP A 33 -20.90 -22.87 15.32
C ASP A 33 -19.87 -21.96 16.00
N VAL A 34 -20.37 -20.77 16.44
CA VAL A 34 -19.54 -19.71 17.06
C VAL A 34 -18.83 -20.24 18.30
N ASP A 35 -19.39 -21.26 18.95
CA ASP A 35 -18.80 -21.90 20.12
C ASP A 35 -17.52 -22.69 19.77
N THR A 36 -17.40 -23.21 18.54
CA THR A 36 -16.19 -23.93 18.10
C THR A 36 -15.03 -22.97 17.78
N LEU A 37 -15.31 -21.74 17.37
CA LEU A 37 -14.30 -20.74 17.03
C LEU A 37 -13.76 -19.98 18.25
N THR A 38 -14.54 -19.95 19.34
CA THR A 38 -14.14 -19.29 20.61
C THR A 38 -13.45 -20.22 21.59
N SER A 39 -13.53 -21.55 21.40
CA SER A 39 -12.96 -22.55 22.30
C SER A 39 -11.42 -22.62 22.29
N THR A 40 -10.73 -21.87 21.45
CA THR A 40 -9.26 -21.75 21.49
C THR A 40 -8.75 -20.63 22.37
N ALA A 41 -9.61 -19.80 22.96
CA ALA A 41 -9.21 -18.69 23.82
C ALA A 41 -9.87 -18.78 25.21
N GLN A 42 -9.17 -19.40 26.14
CA GLN A 42 -9.23 -19.21 27.57
C GLN A 42 -10.42 -19.81 28.38
N HIS A 43 -10.10 -20.78 29.18
CA HIS A 43 -10.73 -21.08 30.46
C HIS A 43 -10.69 -19.82 31.36
N GLY A 44 -11.87 -19.29 31.67
CA GLY A 44 -12.02 -18.21 32.64
C GLY A 44 -13.47 -17.76 32.78
N GLU A 45 -14.10 -18.24 33.81
CA GLU A 45 -15.43 -17.99 34.35
C GLU A 45 -15.98 -16.57 34.10
N GLN A 46 -17.21 -16.48 33.54
CA GLN A 46 -18.37 -15.79 34.15
C GLN A 46 -19.55 -15.87 33.18
N ALA A 47 -20.68 -16.41 33.70
CA ALA A 47 -21.94 -16.52 32.96
C ALA A 47 -22.47 -15.13 32.59
N GLN A 48 -22.20 -14.69 31.35
CA GLN A 48 -22.78 -13.49 30.75
C GLN A 48 -23.94 -13.90 29.83
N GLN A 49 -24.91 -13.01 29.67
CA GLN A 49 -26.14 -13.22 28.89
C GLN A 49 -25.86 -13.74 27.47
N PRO A 50 -26.63 -14.74 26.96
CA PRO A 50 -26.36 -15.43 25.70
C PRO A 50 -26.24 -14.49 24.48
N ASN A 51 -26.94 -13.36 24.45
CA ASN A 51 -26.87 -12.40 23.34
C ASN A 51 -25.54 -11.66 23.27
N GLN A 52 -24.84 -11.47 24.39
CA GLN A 52 -23.52 -10.79 24.37
C GLN A 52 -22.39 -11.74 23.96
N GLN A 53 -22.53 -13.02 24.21
CA GLN A 53 -21.54 -14.02 23.78
C GLN A 53 -21.58 -14.24 22.27
N GLN A 54 -22.78 -14.28 21.66
CA GLN A 54 -22.91 -14.38 20.21
C GLN A 54 -22.30 -13.17 19.48
N LEU A 55 -22.57 -11.95 19.93
CA LEU A 55 -21.99 -10.74 19.34
C LEU A 55 -20.46 -10.73 19.43
N LYS A 56 -19.88 -11.16 20.54
CA LYS A 56 -18.43 -11.30 20.71
C LYS A 56 -17.85 -12.38 19.77
N GLY A 57 -18.58 -13.46 19.53
CA GLY A 57 -18.18 -14.51 18.59
C GLY A 57 -18.09 -14.00 17.16
N TYR A 58 -19.08 -13.23 16.70
CA TYR A 58 -19.03 -12.59 15.36
C TYR A 58 -17.90 -11.59 15.23
N ASP A 59 -17.70 -10.74 16.23
CA ASP A 59 -16.63 -9.76 16.22
C ASP A 59 -15.25 -10.44 16.14
N SER A 60 -15.05 -11.50 16.93
CA SER A 60 -13.83 -12.31 16.87
C SER A 60 -13.64 -12.99 15.52
N PHE A 61 -14.69 -13.56 14.93
CA PHE A 61 -14.64 -14.18 13.62
C PHE A 61 -14.27 -13.16 12.53
N VAL A 62 -14.98 -12.03 12.50
CA VAL A 62 -14.70 -10.93 11.57
C VAL A 62 -13.26 -10.45 11.73
N HIS A 63 -12.79 -10.30 12.95
CA HIS A 63 -11.41 -9.87 13.21
C HIS A 63 -10.38 -10.85 12.65
N VAL A 64 -10.51 -12.15 12.91
CA VAL A 64 -9.59 -13.19 12.42
C VAL A 64 -9.60 -13.26 10.89
N GLN A 65 -10.78 -13.20 10.26
CA GLN A 65 -10.88 -13.20 8.79
C GLN A 65 -10.32 -11.94 8.17
N SER A 66 -10.50 -10.80 8.84
CA SER A 66 -9.93 -9.51 8.40
C SER A 66 -8.41 -9.51 8.45
N ASP A 67 -7.82 -10.04 9.51
CA ASP A 67 -6.37 -10.19 9.63
C ASP A 67 -5.79 -11.13 8.56
N ALA A 68 -6.51 -12.21 8.25
CA ALA A 68 -6.11 -13.13 7.19
C ALA A 68 -6.20 -12.49 5.80
N ALA A 69 -7.25 -11.72 5.52
CA ALA A 69 -7.42 -10.97 4.27
C ALA A 69 -6.34 -9.90 4.10
N LEU A 70 -6.08 -9.11 5.16
CA LEU A 70 -5.01 -8.12 5.17
C LEU A 70 -3.64 -8.73 4.88
N ARG A 71 -3.32 -9.85 5.52
CA ARG A 71 -2.04 -10.54 5.31
C ARG A 71 -1.88 -11.04 3.90
N LYS A 72 -2.96 -11.55 3.28
CA LYS A 72 -2.96 -12.01 1.90
C LYS A 72 -2.75 -10.83 0.95
N VAL A 73 -3.53 -9.77 1.08
CA VAL A 73 -3.44 -8.60 0.18
C VAL A 73 -2.10 -7.88 0.36
N ALA A 74 -1.65 -7.65 1.59
CA ALA A 74 -0.36 -7.00 1.86
C ALA A 74 0.83 -7.76 1.25
N GLY A 75 0.78 -9.09 1.23
CA GLY A 75 1.84 -9.93 0.63
C GLY A 75 1.93 -9.82 -0.90
N HIS A 76 0.92 -9.29 -1.59
CA HIS A 76 0.95 -9.11 -3.05
C HIS A 76 1.60 -7.79 -3.49
N TYR A 77 1.68 -6.80 -2.61
CA TYR A 77 2.14 -5.46 -2.92
C TYR A 77 3.38 -5.08 -2.11
N ALA A 78 4.31 -4.36 -2.73
CA ALA A 78 5.39 -3.70 -1.99
C ALA A 78 4.82 -2.53 -1.18
N TYR A 79 5.46 -2.18 -0.07
CA TYR A 79 5.08 -1.01 0.73
C TYR A 79 5.19 0.28 -0.08
N ASP A 80 6.35 0.48 -0.73
CA ASP A 80 6.62 1.60 -1.63
C ASP A 80 7.51 1.17 -2.80
N ASN A 81 7.55 1.99 -3.84
CA ASN A 81 8.49 1.86 -4.94
C ASN A 81 9.75 2.66 -4.63
N ILE A 82 10.88 1.97 -4.63
CA ILE A 82 12.20 2.57 -4.46
C ILE A 82 12.70 3.06 -5.81
N ASP A 83 12.38 2.33 -6.87
CA ASP A 83 12.69 2.72 -8.24
C ASP A 83 11.58 3.63 -8.78
N HIS A 84 11.85 4.93 -8.83
CA HIS A 84 10.90 5.95 -9.31
C HIS A 84 10.42 5.72 -10.76
N ASN A 85 11.05 4.84 -11.51
CA ASN A 85 10.67 4.45 -12.86
C ASN A 85 9.70 3.25 -12.91
N SER A 86 9.41 2.62 -11.78
CA SER A 86 8.46 1.51 -11.70
C SER A 86 7.03 2.06 -11.59
N THR A 87 6.17 1.63 -12.51
CA THR A 87 4.72 1.91 -12.49
C THR A 87 3.94 0.89 -11.65
N GLU A 88 4.64 0.01 -10.92
CA GLU A 88 3.98 -0.99 -10.08
C GLU A 88 3.18 -0.32 -8.97
N LEU A 89 1.97 -0.84 -8.76
CA LEU A 89 1.11 -0.43 -7.64
C LEU A 89 1.74 -0.86 -6.32
N THR A 90 1.75 0.06 -5.36
CA THR A 90 2.24 -0.19 -4.01
C THR A 90 1.15 0.02 -2.97
N LEU A 91 1.33 -0.51 -1.77
CA LEU A 91 0.40 -0.28 -0.65
C LEU A 91 0.17 1.22 -0.39
N ARG A 92 1.15 2.06 -0.70
CA ARG A 92 1.09 3.50 -0.51
C ARG A 92 0.41 4.25 -1.65
N SER A 93 0.58 3.81 -2.92
CA SER A 93 0.08 4.51 -4.11
C SER A 93 -1.22 3.96 -4.67
N GLY A 94 -1.51 2.67 -4.46
CA GLY A 94 -2.64 1.95 -5.06
C GLY A 94 -3.89 1.89 -4.18
N ALA A 95 -4.25 2.96 -3.49
CA ALA A 95 -5.29 2.95 -2.44
C ALA A 95 -6.65 2.39 -2.91
N GLU A 96 -7.15 2.76 -4.10
CA GLU A 96 -8.44 2.30 -4.61
C GLU A 96 -8.40 0.84 -5.09
N GLU A 97 -7.33 0.44 -5.79
CA GLU A 97 -7.19 -0.93 -6.28
C GLU A 97 -7.06 -1.92 -5.11
N ILE A 98 -6.25 -1.56 -4.13
CA ILE A 98 -6.05 -2.36 -2.92
C ILE A 98 -7.32 -2.44 -2.09
N LYS A 99 -8.08 -1.35 -1.99
CA LYS A 99 -9.39 -1.31 -1.36
C LYS A 99 -10.33 -2.32 -2.01
N ASN A 100 -10.46 -2.28 -3.35
CA ASN A 100 -11.34 -3.18 -4.09
C ASN A 100 -10.95 -4.66 -3.88
N GLN A 101 -9.66 -4.98 -3.97
CA GLN A 101 -9.18 -6.34 -3.71
C GLN A 101 -9.42 -6.78 -2.26
N LEU A 102 -9.26 -5.88 -1.31
CA LEU A 102 -9.50 -6.18 0.09
C LEU A 102 -10.99 -6.41 0.36
N GLU A 103 -11.87 -5.59 -0.22
CA GLU A 103 -13.33 -5.77 -0.13
C GLU A 103 -13.77 -7.09 -0.76
N ASP A 104 -13.24 -7.46 -1.93
CA ASP A 104 -13.57 -8.72 -2.61
C ASP A 104 -13.10 -9.94 -1.81
N GLU A 105 -11.88 -9.89 -1.27
CA GLU A 105 -11.35 -10.97 -0.42
C GLU A 105 -12.16 -11.11 0.87
N LEU A 106 -12.51 -10.00 1.51
CA LEU A 106 -13.34 -10.00 2.71
C LEU A 106 -14.77 -10.48 2.42
N ARG A 107 -15.37 -10.03 1.32
CA ARG A 107 -16.70 -10.46 0.89
C ARG A 107 -16.74 -11.97 0.66
N SER A 108 -15.73 -12.52 -0.01
CA SER A 108 -15.62 -13.97 -0.24
C SER A 108 -15.55 -14.76 1.07
N ARG A 109 -14.82 -14.26 2.07
CA ARG A 109 -14.62 -14.94 3.36
C ARG A 109 -15.81 -14.81 4.31
N LEU A 110 -16.43 -13.63 4.36
CA LEU A 110 -17.46 -13.30 5.34
C LEU A 110 -18.87 -13.61 4.86
N SER A 111 -19.07 -13.80 3.54
CA SER A 111 -20.37 -14.21 2.98
C SER A 111 -20.87 -15.56 3.50
N ILE A 112 -19.96 -16.46 3.88
CA ILE A 112 -20.27 -17.77 4.49
C ILE A 112 -21.04 -17.58 5.80
N ALA A 113 -20.67 -16.53 6.55
CA ALA A 113 -21.30 -16.15 7.82
C ALA A 113 -22.56 -15.29 7.68
N GLY A 114 -23.04 -15.05 6.46
CA GLY A 114 -24.14 -14.12 6.23
C GLY A 114 -23.79 -12.65 6.52
N ILE A 115 -22.49 -12.32 6.54
CA ILE A 115 -21.99 -10.97 6.81
C ILE A 115 -21.73 -10.25 5.48
N GLU A 116 -22.27 -9.05 5.35
CA GLU A 116 -22.04 -8.16 4.22
C GLU A 116 -21.08 -7.04 4.59
N ILE A 117 -20.09 -6.80 3.74
CA ILE A 117 -19.14 -5.71 3.88
C ILE A 117 -19.71 -4.45 3.25
N VAL A 118 -19.83 -3.41 4.06
CA VAL A 118 -20.23 -2.08 3.60
C VAL A 118 -19.02 -1.30 3.12
N GLU A 119 -17.93 -1.34 3.88
CA GLU A 119 -16.70 -0.62 3.57
C GLU A 119 -15.50 -1.29 4.25
N ALA A 120 -14.37 -1.36 3.55
CA ALA A 120 -13.10 -1.79 4.09
C ALA A 120 -11.99 -0.84 3.64
N ARG A 121 -11.26 -0.24 4.59
CA ARG A 121 -10.15 0.68 4.29
C ARG A 121 -8.95 0.45 5.18
N ILE A 122 -7.77 0.56 4.60
CA ILE A 122 -6.53 0.61 5.36
C ILE A 122 -6.48 1.98 6.08
N ASN A 123 -6.39 1.97 7.40
CA ASN A 123 -6.30 3.18 8.22
C ASN A 123 -4.92 3.41 8.81
N TYR A 124 -4.08 2.39 8.79
CA TYR A 124 -2.72 2.47 9.31
C TYR A 124 -1.77 1.70 8.40
N LEU A 125 -0.67 2.33 8.00
CA LEU A 125 0.35 1.71 7.18
C LEU A 125 1.71 2.33 7.52
N ALA A 126 2.62 1.54 8.06
CA ALA A 126 3.96 1.98 8.42
C ALA A 126 4.94 0.80 8.35
N TYR A 127 6.23 1.08 8.18
CA TYR A 127 7.24 0.05 8.44
C TYR A 127 7.26 -0.35 9.91
N ALA A 128 7.55 -1.61 10.18
CA ALA A 128 7.74 -2.07 11.54
C ALA A 128 8.90 -1.31 12.21
N PRO A 129 8.80 -1.00 13.52
CA PRO A 129 9.77 -0.16 14.22
C PRO A 129 11.22 -0.62 14.06
N GLU A 130 11.46 -1.93 14.00
CA GLU A 130 12.79 -2.53 13.88
C GLU A 130 13.51 -2.20 12.57
N ILE A 131 12.78 -1.90 11.49
CA ILE A 131 13.38 -1.57 10.18
C ILE A 131 13.13 -0.12 9.75
N ALA A 132 12.27 0.61 10.46
CA ALA A 132 11.86 1.96 10.06
C ALA A 132 13.05 2.92 9.85
N ALA A 133 14.03 2.90 10.72
CA ALA A 133 15.22 3.74 10.60
C ALA A 133 16.08 3.37 9.38
N VAL A 134 16.20 2.08 9.07
CA VAL A 134 16.97 1.60 7.90
C VAL A 134 16.27 1.98 6.61
N MET A 135 14.94 1.81 6.57
CA MET A 135 14.13 2.16 5.40
C MET A 135 14.11 3.67 5.15
N LEU A 136 14.08 4.49 6.20
CA LEU A 136 14.21 5.94 6.06
C LEU A 136 15.55 6.34 5.42
N ARG A 137 16.66 5.75 5.88
CA ARG A 137 17.98 6.00 5.26
C ARG A 137 18.03 5.57 3.80
N ARG A 138 17.41 4.44 3.47
CA ARG A 138 17.29 3.95 2.09
C ARG A 138 16.50 4.91 1.22
N GLN A 139 15.36 5.42 1.71
CA GLN A 139 14.56 6.43 1.01
C GLN A 139 15.34 7.73 0.81
N GLN A 140 16.08 8.19 1.81
CA GLN A 140 16.93 9.39 1.70
C GLN A 140 18.03 9.20 0.64
N ALA A 141 18.70 8.05 0.61
CA ALA A 141 19.72 7.75 -0.39
C ALA A 141 19.14 7.72 -1.81
N SER A 142 18.00 7.06 -2.01
CA SER A 142 17.29 7.04 -3.29
C SER A 142 16.87 8.44 -3.72
N ALA A 143 16.33 9.25 -2.83
CA ALA A 143 15.94 10.63 -3.11
C ALA A 143 17.12 11.50 -3.57
N ILE A 144 18.31 11.32 -2.98
CA ILE A 144 19.53 12.05 -3.39
C ILE A 144 19.94 11.65 -4.82
N ILE A 145 19.88 10.35 -5.15
CA ILE A 145 20.21 9.86 -6.50
C ILE A 145 19.24 10.46 -7.50
N THR A 146 17.93 10.33 -7.27
CA THR A 146 16.89 10.89 -8.12
C THR A 146 17.02 12.42 -8.29
N ALA A 147 17.34 13.13 -7.21
CA ALA A 147 17.56 14.57 -7.30
C ALA A 147 18.75 14.91 -8.22
N ARG A 148 19.84 14.15 -8.14
CA ARG A 148 21.00 14.34 -9.04
C ARG A 148 20.66 14.05 -10.49
N GLU A 149 19.93 12.96 -10.76
CA GLU A 149 19.44 12.63 -12.10
C GLU A 149 18.58 13.76 -12.67
N LYS A 150 17.65 14.31 -11.87
CA LYS A 150 16.80 15.43 -12.27
C LYS A 150 17.59 16.71 -12.54
N ILE A 151 18.65 17.00 -11.80
CA ILE A 151 19.53 18.14 -12.05
C ILE A 151 20.25 17.97 -13.40
N VAL A 152 20.78 16.77 -13.67
CA VAL A 152 21.47 16.51 -14.94
C VAL A 152 20.48 16.57 -16.12
N GLU A 153 19.31 15.93 -15.98
CA GLU A 153 18.24 15.99 -16.99
C GLU A 153 17.80 17.43 -17.28
N GLY A 154 17.64 18.23 -16.21
CA GLY A 154 17.33 19.66 -16.31
C GLY A 154 18.42 20.47 -17.04
N ALA A 155 19.69 20.22 -16.73
CA ALA A 155 20.81 20.89 -17.40
C ALA A 155 20.86 20.52 -18.88
N VAL A 156 20.75 19.26 -19.25
CA VAL A 156 20.72 18.81 -20.65
C VAL A 156 19.51 19.38 -21.39
N SER A 157 18.33 19.38 -20.77
CA SER A 157 17.13 19.99 -21.36
C SER A 157 17.27 21.48 -21.59
N MET A 158 17.90 22.20 -20.64
CA MET A 158 18.19 23.65 -20.79
C MET A 158 19.09 23.92 -21.96
N VAL A 159 20.17 23.17 -22.14
CA VAL A 159 21.09 23.29 -23.27
C VAL A 159 20.37 23.00 -24.58
N LYS A 160 19.57 21.93 -24.64
CA LYS A 160 18.77 21.59 -25.81
C LYS A 160 17.80 22.71 -26.18
N MET A 161 17.05 23.23 -25.21
CA MET A 161 16.11 24.34 -25.46
C MET A 161 16.82 25.60 -25.93
N ALA A 162 18.02 25.91 -25.43
CA ALA A 162 18.81 27.05 -25.87
C ALA A 162 19.25 26.89 -27.35
N LEU A 163 19.74 25.71 -27.69
CA LEU A 163 20.16 25.42 -29.09
C LEU A 163 18.98 25.45 -30.06
N ASP A 164 17.82 24.86 -29.66
CA ASP A 164 16.61 24.85 -30.46
C ASP A 164 16.07 26.28 -30.70
N LYS A 165 16.10 27.14 -29.67
CA LYS A 165 15.69 28.55 -29.80
C LYS A 165 16.62 29.34 -30.73
N LEU A 166 17.94 29.20 -30.59
CA LEU A 166 18.92 29.89 -31.45
C LEU A 166 18.82 29.47 -32.92
N SER A 167 18.51 28.18 -33.15
CA SER A 167 18.29 27.65 -34.50
C SER A 167 16.97 28.12 -35.11
N ASN A 168 15.89 28.17 -34.34
CA ASN A 168 14.57 28.54 -34.84
C ASN A 168 14.40 30.06 -35.09
N GLU A 169 15.17 30.89 -34.37
CA GLU A 169 15.11 32.34 -34.48
C GLU A 169 16.15 32.90 -35.51
N ASP A 170 16.83 32.02 -36.25
CA ASP A 170 17.89 32.36 -37.26
C ASP A 170 18.96 33.32 -36.71
N ILE A 171 19.19 33.32 -35.39
CA ILE A 171 20.12 34.23 -34.73
C ILE A 171 21.57 33.88 -35.07
N VAL A 172 21.86 32.58 -35.24
CA VAL A 172 23.20 32.08 -35.58
C VAL A 172 23.11 30.82 -36.42
N GLU A 173 23.78 30.75 -37.56
CA GLU A 173 24.08 29.48 -38.23
C GLU A 173 25.08 28.68 -37.39
N LEU A 174 24.58 27.69 -36.67
CA LEU A 174 25.38 26.83 -35.81
C LEU A 174 25.86 25.60 -36.60
N ASP A 175 27.13 25.65 -37.01
CA ASP A 175 27.88 24.48 -37.43
C ASP A 175 28.10 23.51 -36.26
N ASP A 176 28.32 22.23 -36.54
CA ASP A 176 28.44 21.20 -35.51
C ASP A 176 29.60 21.46 -34.53
N ASP A 177 30.70 22.03 -35.00
CA ASP A 177 31.82 22.43 -34.15
C ASP A 177 31.45 23.56 -33.17
N LYS A 178 30.64 24.53 -33.63
CA LYS A 178 30.16 25.64 -32.80
C LYS A 178 29.11 25.15 -31.77
N LYS A 179 28.25 24.18 -32.14
CA LYS A 179 27.33 23.54 -31.20
C LYS A 179 28.08 22.83 -30.09
N ALA A 180 29.14 22.08 -30.45
CA ALA A 180 29.98 21.37 -29.47
C ALA A 180 30.67 22.32 -28.50
N ALA A 181 31.23 23.45 -29.02
CA ALA A 181 31.84 24.47 -28.16
C ALA A 181 30.82 25.14 -27.23
N MET A 182 29.62 25.41 -27.71
CA MET A 182 28.55 26.02 -26.93
C MET A 182 28.05 25.08 -25.81
N VAL A 183 27.87 23.79 -26.11
CA VAL A 183 27.51 22.76 -25.11
C VAL A 183 28.58 22.68 -24.05
N SER A 184 29.85 22.69 -24.44
CA SER A 184 30.97 22.66 -23.47
C SER A 184 30.98 23.89 -22.56
N ASN A 185 30.65 25.07 -23.08
CA ASN A 185 30.62 26.32 -22.29
C ASN A 185 29.38 26.46 -21.38
N LEU A 186 28.26 25.83 -21.77
CA LEU A 186 27.02 25.89 -21.00
C LEU A 186 26.95 24.85 -19.87
N LEU A 187 27.78 23.79 -19.92
CA LEU A 187 27.83 22.73 -18.95
C LEU A 187 28.93 22.91 -17.90
N VAL A 188 29.77 23.90 -18.00
CA VAL A 188 30.78 24.32 -17.04
C VAL A 188 30.23 25.36 -16.08
#